data_7eb79f4cb7e2c973caa075ee290bc9b1
#
_entry.id   7eb79f4cb7e2c973caa075ee290bc9b1
#
_cell.length_a   1.000
_cell.length_b   1.000
_cell.length_c   1.000
_cell.angle_alpha   90.00
_cell.angle_beta   90.00
_cell.angle_gamma   90.00
#
_symmetry.space_group_name_H-M   'P 1'
#
loop_
_entity.id
_entity.type
_entity.pdbx_description
1 polymer ?
#
loop_
_entity_poly.entity_id
_entity_poly.type
_entity_poly.pdbx_seq_one_letter_code
_entity_poly.pdbx_strand_id
1 'polypeptide(L)'
;MKRIPKGLSLLLVLACLLVLACFGTVLAQAQDPRAPPAAYLRSGTLLHRGPFPTPFKHVVVIFQENRTPDNLFQGLCHPPFGHRHSCSTTPRARQYNISTKGWLDKNSPTGVTDPGPVPLGNTYDLSHAHAAFLSMYDGGRMDGAGDIHCSGTCPTTPQFKFVDNSTGILDPYLELATQYGWANYMFQTNQGPSFPAHQFIFGGTSAPSADDDAAGIFAAENMSGTPGPAGCIALLGTFVRLVTPSGESGEIYPCFEHQTISDLLNNHGVSWKYYTPGAGSIWTAPNAIQHICVPDAPTGGKCGGWDWVNNVDLKPANVLNDISACNLAQVSWVIPIGQNSDHPGNPNTVGGPSWVAAIVNAIGNDTTCGYWSNTAILITWDDWGGWYDHEPPPILNGVQGDYQYGFRVPLIVVSAFTPRQYINNEPHDFGSILRFIQRVFDLGEGSLGFADARATGDLKGFFRFDRGPRSFQTIMAPLDANFFRNDTRTPDPPDND
;
A
#
# COMPACT_ATOMS: atom_id res chain seq x y z
N MET A 1 12.20 -80.98 2.83
CA MET A 1 11.05 -80.20 2.32
C MET A 1 10.24 -79.69 3.51
N LYS A 2 10.47 -78.44 3.95
CA LYS A 2 9.67 -77.82 5.05
C LYS A 2 8.62 -76.93 4.43
N ARG A 3 7.37 -77.15 4.76
CA ARG A 3 6.20 -76.40 4.29
C ARG A 3 6.15 -75.01 4.97
N ILE A 4 6.04 -73.96 4.22
CA ILE A 4 5.86 -72.58 4.67
C ILE A 4 4.38 -72.41 5.05
N PRO A 5 4.04 -71.82 6.20
CA PRO A 5 2.63 -71.63 6.61
C PRO A 5 1.95 -70.57 5.82
N LYS A 6 0.73 -70.85 5.34
CA LYS A 6 -0.12 -69.98 4.49
C LYS A 6 -0.68 -68.72 5.19
N GLY A 7 -0.23 -68.40 6.42
CA GLY A 7 -0.70 -67.23 7.17
C GLY A 7 0.10 -65.93 6.95
N LEU A 8 1.30 -66.00 6.36
CA LEU A 8 2.19 -64.83 6.25
C LEU A 8 1.91 -63.96 5.04
N SER A 9 1.26 -64.51 4.01
CA SER A 9 0.92 -63.76 2.78
C SER A 9 -0.27 -62.80 2.93
N LEU A 10 -1.17 -63.08 3.87
CA LEU A 10 -2.35 -62.20 4.06
C LEU A 10 -2.05 -60.94 4.88
N LEU A 11 -1.07 -61.02 5.79
CA LEU A 11 -0.63 -59.88 6.61
C LEU A 11 0.21 -58.85 5.79
N LEU A 12 0.98 -59.31 4.79
CA LEU A 12 1.73 -58.40 3.91
C LEU A 12 0.83 -57.63 2.93
N VAL A 13 -0.24 -58.23 2.45
CA VAL A 13 -1.20 -57.59 1.55
C VAL A 13 -2.03 -56.56 2.30
N LEU A 14 -2.41 -56.80 3.57
CA LEU A 14 -3.12 -55.83 4.38
C LEU A 14 -2.25 -54.65 4.78
N ALA A 15 -0.94 -54.90 5.04
CA ALA A 15 0.01 -53.82 5.36
C ALA A 15 0.26 -52.89 4.15
N CYS A 16 0.35 -53.43 2.91
CA CYS A 16 0.46 -52.63 1.71
C CYS A 16 -0.81 -51.80 1.38
N LEU A 17 -1.97 -52.32 1.66
CA LEU A 17 -3.24 -51.59 1.46
C LEU A 17 -3.44 -50.48 2.47
N LEU A 18 -2.96 -50.65 3.71
CA LEU A 18 -3.00 -49.57 4.74
C LEU A 18 -1.97 -48.46 4.45
N VAL A 19 -0.82 -48.76 3.88
CA VAL A 19 0.17 -47.74 3.48
C VAL A 19 -0.29 -46.97 2.24
N LEU A 20 -1.02 -47.60 1.30
CA LEU A 20 -1.61 -46.91 0.15
C LEU A 20 -2.81 -46.05 0.53
N ALA A 21 -3.54 -46.36 1.63
CA ALA A 21 -4.61 -45.53 2.14
C ALA A 21 -4.12 -44.27 2.91
N CYS A 22 -2.87 -44.26 3.42
CA CYS A 22 -2.27 -43.11 4.10
C CYS A 22 -1.63 -42.08 3.13
N PHE A 23 -1.45 -42.43 1.86
CA PHE A 23 -0.94 -41.48 0.84
C PHE A 23 -2.04 -40.91 -0.07
N GLY A 24 -3.30 -41.21 0.19
CA GLY A 24 -4.44 -40.84 -0.67
C GLY A 24 -5.32 -39.69 -0.20
N THR A 25 -5.00 -39.04 0.94
CA THR A 25 -5.66 -37.79 1.32
C THR A 25 -4.68 -36.62 1.26
N VAL A 26 -4.18 -36.33 0.06
CA VAL A 26 -3.98 -34.94 -0.31
C VAL A 26 -5.39 -34.36 -0.31
N LEU A 27 -5.75 -33.68 0.77
CA LEU A 27 -6.88 -32.77 0.79
C LEU A 27 -6.68 -31.85 -0.42
N ALA A 28 -7.42 -32.11 -1.51
CA ALA A 28 -7.69 -31.06 -2.47
C ALA A 28 -8.41 -30.00 -1.63
N GLN A 29 -7.68 -28.99 -1.16
CA GLN A 29 -8.28 -27.76 -0.68
C GLN A 29 -9.20 -27.33 -1.83
N ALA A 30 -10.49 -27.37 -1.59
CA ALA A 30 -11.46 -26.79 -2.49
C ALA A 30 -10.99 -25.36 -2.70
N GLN A 31 -10.54 -25.02 -3.91
CA GLN A 31 -10.23 -23.65 -4.27
C GLN A 31 -11.51 -22.86 -3.97
N ASP A 32 -11.40 -21.86 -3.10
CA ASP A 32 -12.49 -20.91 -2.88
C ASP A 32 -12.84 -20.34 -4.28
N PRO A 33 -14.07 -20.48 -4.75
CA PRO A 33 -14.47 -19.97 -6.07
C PRO A 33 -14.30 -18.44 -6.18
N ARG A 34 -14.01 -17.76 -5.07
CA ARG A 34 -13.70 -16.33 -4.97
C ARG A 34 -12.21 -16.04 -4.98
N ALA A 35 -11.34 -17.06 -4.86
CA ALA A 35 -9.90 -16.85 -4.96
C ALA A 35 -9.55 -16.29 -6.35
N PRO A 36 -8.68 -15.28 -6.43
CA PRO A 36 -8.27 -14.75 -7.73
C PRO A 36 -7.72 -15.87 -8.60
N PRO A 37 -7.93 -15.81 -9.92
CA PRO A 37 -7.46 -16.85 -10.83
C PRO A 37 -5.97 -17.15 -10.61
N ALA A 38 -5.58 -18.42 -10.64
CA ALA A 38 -4.21 -18.88 -10.40
C ALA A 38 -3.12 -18.15 -11.25
N ALA A 39 -3.52 -17.44 -12.29
CA ALA A 39 -2.65 -16.57 -13.08
C ALA A 39 -2.09 -15.38 -12.29
N TYR A 40 -2.77 -14.94 -11.23
CA TYR A 40 -2.31 -13.86 -10.33
C TYR A 40 -1.28 -14.35 -9.31
N LEU A 41 -1.12 -15.65 -9.15
CA LEU A 41 -0.33 -16.28 -8.08
C LEU A 41 1.11 -16.60 -8.47
N ARG A 42 1.56 -16.19 -9.66
CA ARG A 42 2.93 -16.45 -10.10
C ARG A 42 3.78 -15.19 -9.97
N SER A 43 4.56 -15.11 -8.91
CA SER A 43 5.64 -14.12 -8.83
C SER A 43 6.48 -14.18 -10.11
N GLY A 44 6.74 -13.04 -10.72
CA GLY A 44 7.61 -12.93 -11.88
C GLY A 44 7.01 -13.25 -13.26
N THR A 45 5.75 -13.68 -13.39
CA THR A 45 5.17 -14.03 -14.71
C THR A 45 4.64 -12.83 -15.49
N LEU A 46 4.38 -11.70 -14.83
CA LEU A 46 3.83 -10.48 -15.45
C LEU A 46 4.88 -9.38 -15.66
N LEU A 47 6.16 -9.70 -15.44
CA LEU A 47 7.22 -8.73 -15.65
C LEU A 47 7.45 -8.50 -17.14
N HIS A 48 7.39 -7.26 -17.56
CA HIS A 48 7.80 -6.85 -18.89
C HIS A 48 9.33 -6.96 -19.00
N ARG A 49 9.82 -8.06 -19.55
CA ARG A 49 11.25 -8.26 -19.77
C ARG A 49 11.76 -7.38 -20.91
N GLY A 50 12.96 -6.85 -20.76
CA GLY A 50 13.66 -6.06 -21.76
C GLY A 50 13.83 -4.58 -21.40
N PRO A 51 14.47 -3.78 -22.27
CA PRO A 51 14.74 -2.37 -22.00
C PRO A 51 13.47 -1.60 -21.63
N PHE A 52 13.59 -0.71 -20.65
CA PHE A 52 12.55 0.23 -20.27
C PHE A 52 12.92 1.64 -20.77
N PRO A 53 12.92 1.86 -22.09
CA PRO A 53 13.19 3.20 -22.61
C PRO A 53 12.04 4.11 -22.14
N THR A 54 12.36 5.01 -21.24
CA THR A 54 11.39 5.90 -20.64
C THR A 54 11.83 7.34 -20.79
N PRO A 55 10.92 8.28 -21.04
CA PRO A 55 11.21 9.71 -20.98
C PRO A 55 11.31 10.24 -19.55
N PHE A 56 10.96 9.42 -18.54
CA PHE A 56 10.89 9.87 -17.15
C PHE A 56 12.27 10.20 -16.58
N LYS A 57 12.35 11.36 -15.97
CA LYS A 57 13.48 11.86 -15.18
C LYS A 57 13.10 12.04 -13.72
N HIS A 58 11.80 12.03 -13.43
CA HIS A 58 11.25 12.18 -12.09
C HIS A 58 10.17 11.13 -11.87
N VAL A 59 10.17 10.55 -10.66
CA VAL A 59 9.09 9.71 -10.12
C VAL A 59 8.66 10.32 -8.79
N VAL A 60 7.41 10.75 -8.71
CA VAL A 60 6.81 11.30 -7.49
C VAL A 60 5.78 10.32 -6.97
N VAL A 61 5.98 9.80 -5.77
CA VAL A 61 5.06 8.88 -5.12
C VAL A 61 4.36 9.63 -3.99
N ILE A 62 3.05 9.82 -4.12
CA ILE A 62 2.23 10.51 -3.13
C ILE A 62 1.46 9.44 -2.37
N PHE A 63 1.65 9.40 -1.06
CA PHE A 63 0.91 8.53 -0.17
C PHE A 63 -0.21 9.29 0.52
N GLN A 64 -1.32 8.63 0.68
CA GLN A 64 -2.45 8.99 1.50
C GLN A 64 -2.71 7.89 2.52
N GLU A 65 -3.63 8.10 3.45
CA GLU A 65 -3.77 7.24 4.61
C GLU A 65 -5.13 6.54 4.63
N ASN A 66 -5.05 5.23 4.84
CA ASN A 66 -6.08 4.35 5.39
C ASN A 66 -7.40 4.27 4.61
N ARG A 67 -7.36 3.92 3.31
CA ARG A 67 -8.59 3.72 2.51
C ARG A 67 -8.51 2.56 1.52
N THR A 68 -9.66 1.92 1.29
CA THR A 68 -9.83 0.92 0.23
C THR A 68 -10.52 1.50 -1.01
N PRO A 69 -10.42 0.86 -2.18
CA PRO A 69 -11.19 1.21 -3.36
C PRO A 69 -12.70 1.23 -3.12
N ASP A 70 -13.24 0.25 -2.39
CA ASP A 70 -14.68 0.14 -2.11
C ASP A 70 -15.16 1.24 -1.16
N ASN A 71 -14.31 1.67 -0.21
CA ASN A 71 -14.64 2.75 0.70
C ASN A 71 -14.60 4.12 0.01
N LEU A 72 -13.57 4.41 -0.81
CA LEU A 72 -13.29 5.78 -1.25
C LEU A 72 -13.78 6.11 -2.67
N PHE A 73 -13.87 5.13 -3.58
CA PHE A 73 -14.03 5.41 -5.01
C PHE A 73 -15.40 5.02 -5.61
N GLN A 74 -16.44 4.92 -4.79
CA GLN A 74 -17.80 4.62 -5.29
C GLN A 74 -18.32 5.66 -6.31
N GLY A 75 -17.81 6.89 -6.28
CA GLY A 75 -18.12 7.92 -7.26
C GLY A 75 -17.79 7.53 -8.72
N LEU A 76 -16.85 6.58 -8.94
CA LEU A 76 -16.56 6.04 -10.28
C LEU A 76 -17.69 5.16 -10.84
N CYS A 77 -18.65 4.78 -10.01
CA CYS A 77 -19.77 3.92 -10.38
C CYS A 77 -21.03 4.73 -10.76
N HIS A 78 -21.02 6.05 -10.59
CA HIS A 78 -22.16 6.96 -10.76
C HIS A 78 -21.77 8.22 -11.53
N PRO A 79 -22.74 8.89 -12.20
CA PRO A 79 -22.49 10.21 -12.78
C PRO A 79 -22.01 11.23 -11.72
N PRO A 80 -21.13 12.17 -12.08
CA PRO A 80 -20.63 12.46 -13.43
C PRO A 80 -19.41 11.64 -13.87
N PHE A 81 -18.74 10.90 -12.96
CA PHE A 81 -17.47 10.22 -13.23
C PHE A 81 -17.63 8.82 -13.85
N GLY A 82 -18.76 8.20 -13.63
CA GLY A 82 -19.10 6.89 -14.17
C GLY A 82 -20.58 6.73 -14.46
N HIS A 83 -21.02 5.48 -14.61
CA HIS A 83 -22.41 5.09 -14.80
C HIS A 83 -22.62 3.68 -14.23
N ARG A 84 -23.87 3.20 -14.15
CA ARG A 84 -24.26 1.91 -13.51
C ARG A 84 -23.50 0.67 -13.99
N HIS A 85 -22.80 0.73 -15.12
CA HIS A 85 -22.01 -0.37 -15.68
C HIS A 85 -20.50 -0.10 -15.63
N SER A 86 -20.07 1.01 -15.02
CA SER A 86 -18.65 1.33 -14.87
C SER A 86 -17.96 0.45 -13.85
N CYS A 87 -18.70 -0.09 -12.86
CA CYS A 87 -18.16 -0.91 -11.79
C CYS A 87 -18.71 -2.34 -11.82
N SER A 88 -17.91 -3.28 -11.35
CA SER A 88 -18.26 -4.69 -11.21
C SER A 88 -17.28 -5.37 -10.25
N THR A 89 -17.73 -6.32 -9.44
CA THR A 89 -16.88 -7.21 -8.63
C THR A 89 -16.23 -8.33 -9.45
N THR A 90 -16.56 -8.43 -10.72
CA THR A 90 -15.91 -9.30 -11.72
C THR A 90 -15.65 -8.48 -13.00
N PRO A 91 -14.74 -7.50 -12.92
CA PRO A 91 -14.63 -6.46 -13.93
C PRO A 91 -14.15 -7.02 -15.27
N ARG A 92 -14.76 -6.54 -16.35
CA ARG A 92 -14.24 -6.66 -17.71
C ARG A 92 -13.24 -5.53 -17.98
N ALA A 93 -12.54 -5.60 -19.09
CA ALA A 93 -11.75 -4.47 -19.56
C ALA A 93 -12.58 -3.17 -19.54
N ARG A 94 -12.04 -2.11 -18.95
CA ARG A 94 -12.69 -0.80 -18.75
C ARG A 94 -13.79 -0.75 -17.68
N GLN A 95 -13.85 -1.71 -16.77
CA GLN A 95 -14.68 -1.62 -15.58
C GLN A 95 -13.78 -1.51 -14.33
N TYR A 96 -14.20 -0.66 -13.41
CA TYR A 96 -13.56 -0.55 -12.10
C TYR A 96 -13.98 -1.75 -11.24
N ASN A 97 -13.03 -2.32 -10.52
CA ASN A 97 -13.30 -3.38 -9.55
C ASN A 97 -13.75 -2.76 -8.23
N ILE A 98 -15.01 -2.35 -8.16
CA ILE A 98 -15.62 -1.68 -7.00
C ILE A 98 -16.95 -2.32 -6.70
N SER A 99 -17.16 -2.68 -5.42
CA SER A 99 -18.42 -3.19 -4.88
C SER A 99 -19.24 -2.06 -4.30
N THR A 100 -20.48 -1.86 -4.77
CA THR A 100 -21.36 -0.78 -4.32
C THR A 100 -22.50 -1.24 -3.42
N LYS A 101 -22.64 -2.56 -3.19
CA LYS A 101 -23.72 -3.14 -2.40
C LYS A 101 -23.44 -4.59 -2.03
N GLY A 102 -24.17 -5.11 -1.05
CA GLY A 102 -24.12 -6.52 -0.68
C GLY A 102 -22.73 -6.93 -0.18
N TRP A 103 -22.11 -6.09 0.64
CA TRP A 103 -20.82 -6.39 1.23
C TRP A 103 -20.92 -7.58 2.19
N LEU A 104 -20.01 -8.54 2.09
CA LEU A 104 -20.06 -9.76 2.88
C LEU A 104 -19.95 -9.46 4.37
N ASP A 105 -20.84 -10.04 5.16
CA ASP A 105 -20.93 -9.80 6.60
C ASP A 105 -21.50 -11.05 7.29
N LYS A 106 -20.61 -11.83 7.93
CA LYS A 106 -21.02 -13.05 8.66
C LYS A 106 -21.93 -12.78 9.87
N ASN A 107 -21.94 -11.52 10.36
CA ASN A 107 -22.75 -11.09 11.49
C ASN A 107 -24.16 -10.66 11.06
N SER A 108 -24.39 -10.46 9.77
CA SER A 108 -25.70 -10.13 9.21
C SER A 108 -26.55 -11.40 9.04
N PRO A 109 -27.87 -11.37 9.39
CA PRO A 109 -28.77 -12.51 9.17
C PRO A 109 -28.88 -12.93 7.70
N THR A 110 -28.57 -12.03 6.76
CA THR A 110 -28.61 -12.29 5.31
C THR A 110 -27.24 -12.64 4.73
N GLY A 111 -26.17 -12.63 5.55
CA GLY A 111 -24.78 -12.83 5.11
C GLY A 111 -24.17 -11.62 4.40
N VAL A 112 -24.92 -10.53 4.30
CA VAL A 112 -24.47 -9.28 3.65
C VAL A 112 -25.00 -8.06 4.37
N THR A 113 -24.26 -6.95 4.26
CA THR A 113 -24.65 -5.60 4.70
C THR A 113 -24.47 -4.63 3.53
N ASP A 114 -25.49 -3.82 3.23
CA ASP A 114 -25.34 -2.74 2.24
C ASP A 114 -24.58 -1.58 2.87
N PRO A 115 -23.58 -0.99 2.18
CA PRO A 115 -22.80 0.11 2.72
C PRO A 115 -23.60 1.40 2.82
N GLY A 116 -23.32 2.18 3.88
CA GLY A 116 -23.89 3.50 4.08
C GLY A 116 -22.85 4.61 3.88
N PRO A 117 -23.30 5.86 3.64
CA PRO A 117 -22.39 7.00 3.46
C PRO A 117 -21.77 7.46 4.78
N VAL A 118 -20.55 8.02 4.70
CA VAL A 118 -19.85 8.71 5.78
C VAL A 118 -19.02 9.86 5.19
N PRO A 119 -18.84 11.00 5.91
CA PRO A 119 -17.93 12.04 5.42
C PRO A 119 -16.46 11.56 5.42
N LEU A 120 -15.63 12.16 4.56
CA LEU A 120 -14.19 11.87 4.52
C LEU A 120 -13.53 12.15 5.87
N GLY A 121 -13.72 13.35 6.42
CA GLY A 121 -13.38 13.68 7.79
C GLY A 121 -14.50 13.21 8.72
N ASN A 122 -14.23 12.18 9.52
CA ASN A 122 -15.18 11.58 10.44
C ASN A 122 -14.64 11.57 11.88
N THR A 123 -15.46 11.12 12.84
CA THR A 123 -15.18 11.17 14.28
C THR A 123 -14.94 9.79 14.87
N TYR A 124 -14.66 8.80 14.06
CA TYR A 124 -14.35 7.44 14.50
C TYR A 124 -13.25 6.84 13.64
N ASP A 125 -12.61 5.83 14.17
CA ASP A 125 -11.60 5.06 13.52
C ASP A 125 -11.84 3.56 13.66
N LEU A 126 -11.23 2.76 12.79
CA LEU A 126 -11.33 1.31 12.76
C LEU A 126 -9.95 0.73 13.00
N SER A 127 -9.87 -0.27 13.87
CA SER A 127 -8.61 -1.00 14.02
C SER A 127 -8.18 -1.62 12.69
N HIS A 128 -6.93 -1.39 12.33
CA HIS A 128 -6.28 -1.96 11.15
C HIS A 128 -4.97 -2.69 11.53
N ALA A 129 -4.85 -3.05 12.80
CA ALA A 129 -3.84 -3.97 13.30
C ALA A 129 -3.89 -5.33 12.57
N HIS A 130 -2.81 -6.11 12.64
CA HIS A 130 -2.73 -7.43 11.99
C HIS A 130 -3.87 -8.37 12.42
N ALA A 131 -4.28 -8.32 13.70
CA ALA A 131 -5.44 -9.08 14.17
C ALA A 131 -6.76 -8.67 13.48
N ALA A 132 -6.94 -7.37 13.17
CA ALA A 132 -8.09 -6.88 12.41
C ALA A 132 -8.06 -7.35 10.95
N PHE A 133 -6.87 -7.39 10.33
CA PHE A 133 -6.69 -7.99 9.03
C PHE A 133 -7.15 -9.46 9.02
N LEU A 134 -6.66 -10.27 9.95
CA LEU A 134 -7.03 -11.68 10.06
C LEU A 134 -8.54 -11.86 10.27
N SER A 135 -9.18 -10.98 11.07
CA SER A 135 -10.63 -11.01 11.30
C SER A 135 -11.42 -10.76 10.01
N MET A 136 -11.07 -9.69 9.26
CA MET A 136 -11.77 -9.35 8.03
C MET A 136 -11.51 -10.36 6.91
N TYR A 137 -10.26 -10.81 6.77
CA TYR A 137 -9.85 -11.82 5.79
C TYR A 137 -10.61 -13.13 5.98
N ASP A 138 -10.76 -13.55 7.23
CA ASP A 138 -11.50 -14.76 7.66
C ASP A 138 -11.21 -15.98 6.78
N GLY A 139 -9.93 -16.29 6.57
CA GLY A 139 -9.49 -17.40 5.72
C GLY A 139 -9.88 -17.25 4.24
N GLY A 140 -9.99 -16.03 3.74
CA GLY A 140 -10.36 -15.71 2.34
C GLY A 140 -11.85 -15.51 2.12
N ARG A 141 -12.70 -15.63 3.14
CA ARG A 141 -14.15 -15.41 3.00
C ARG A 141 -14.52 -13.94 2.86
N MET A 142 -13.68 -13.03 3.35
CA MET A 142 -13.89 -11.58 3.30
C MET A 142 -15.21 -11.12 3.98
N ASP A 143 -15.68 -11.85 5.00
CA ASP A 143 -16.97 -11.63 5.64
C ASP A 143 -16.87 -11.23 7.12
N GLY A 144 -15.64 -11.09 7.65
CA GLY A 144 -15.39 -10.77 9.05
C GLY A 144 -15.16 -9.28 9.37
N ALA A 145 -15.42 -8.35 8.45
CA ALA A 145 -15.25 -6.92 8.70
C ALA A 145 -16.05 -6.42 9.90
N GLY A 146 -17.24 -6.98 10.15
CA GLY A 146 -18.08 -6.64 11.30
C GLY A 146 -17.47 -6.92 12.68
N ASP A 147 -16.39 -7.70 12.75
CA ASP A 147 -15.67 -8.01 14.00
C ASP A 147 -14.56 -6.98 14.32
N ILE A 148 -14.25 -6.09 13.40
CA ILE A 148 -13.19 -5.09 13.58
C ILE A 148 -13.64 -4.05 14.62
N HIS A 149 -12.76 -3.79 15.58
CA HIS A 149 -13.01 -2.78 16.62
C HIS A 149 -13.13 -1.39 16.01
N CYS A 150 -14.05 -0.62 16.55
CA CYS A 150 -14.24 0.79 16.22
C CYS A 150 -14.01 1.64 17.46
N SER A 151 -13.25 2.71 17.33
CA SER A 151 -12.97 3.72 18.36
C SER A 151 -13.62 5.07 18.02
N GLY A 152 -13.81 5.94 19.01
CA GLY A 152 -14.45 7.24 18.81
C GLY A 152 -15.98 7.16 18.74
N THR A 153 -16.62 7.98 17.91
CA THR A 153 -18.09 8.05 17.80
C THR A 153 -18.61 7.12 16.70
N CYS A 154 -18.63 5.84 17.01
CA CYS A 154 -18.96 4.78 16.04
C CYS A 154 -20.43 4.82 15.60
N PRO A 155 -20.73 4.88 14.31
CA PRO A 155 -22.08 4.67 13.78
C PRO A 155 -22.48 3.20 13.80
N THR A 156 -23.71 2.89 13.44
CA THR A 156 -24.14 1.52 13.20
C THR A 156 -23.38 0.95 11.99
N THR A 157 -22.83 -0.27 12.12
CA THR A 157 -22.02 -0.96 11.10
C THR A 157 -20.90 -0.05 10.54
N PRO A 158 -19.96 0.38 11.42
CA PRO A 158 -18.97 1.40 11.06
C PRO A 158 -18.02 0.95 9.94
N GLN A 159 -17.74 -0.36 9.82
CA GLN A 159 -16.85 -0.95 8.82
C GLN A 159 -17.48 -0.95 7.41
N PHE A 160 -18.83 -0.94 7.35
CA PHE A 160 -19.59 -0.99 6.12
C PHE A 160 -20.03 0.42 5.68
N LYS A 161 -19.03 1.29 5.47
CA LYS A 161 -19.25 2.68 5.05
C LYS A 161 -18.41 3.02 3.81
N PHE A 162 -18.97 3.90 2.98
CA PHE A 162 -18.22 4.53 1.89
C PHE A 162 -18.20 6.05 2.08
N VAL A 163 -17.17 6.71 1.54
CA VAL A 163 -17.07 8.17 1.64
C VAL A 163 -18.08 8.84 0.73
N ASP A 164 -18.95 9.65 1.32
CA ASP A 164 -19.98 10.43 0.59
C ASP A 164 -19.33 11.57 -0.21
N ASN A 165 -19.55 11.57 -1.51
CA ASN A 165 -19.09 12.62 -2.40
C ASN A 165 -20.18 13.66 -2.76
N SER A 166 -21.28 13.75 -2.01
CA SER A 166 -22.36 14.70 -2.29
C SER A 166 -21.91 16.16 -2.24
N THR A 167 -20.82 16.46 -1.56
CA THR A 167 -20.20 17.80 -1.49
C THR A 167 -19.14 18.05 -2.57
N GLY A 168 -18.78 17.04 -3.37
CA GLY A 168 -17.69 17.11 -4.33
C GLY A 168 -16.29 17.01 -3.71
N ILE A 169 -16.18 16.57 -2.44
CA ILE A 169 -14.89 16.49 -1.74
C ILE A 169 -13.91 15.53 -2.44
N LEU A 170 -14.39 14.46 -3.06
CA LEU A 170 -13.60 13.46 -3.76
C LEU A 170 -13.42 13.76 -5.27
N ASP A 171 -14.04 14.83 -5.78
CA ASP A 171 -13.96 15.16 -7.22
C ASP A 171 -12.54 15.17 -7.77
N PRO A 172 -11.52 15.71 -7.06
CA PRO A 172 -10.13 15.68 -7.55
C PRO A 172 -9.61 14.26 -7.77
N TYR A 173 -9.89 13.32 -6.87
CA TYR A 173 -9.47 11.92 -7.03
C TYR A 173 -10.21 11.22 -8.16
N LEU A 174 -11.54 11.42 -8.24
CA LEU A 174 -12.37 10.82 -9.26
C LEU A 174 -12.01 11.35 -10.65
N GLU A 175 -11.69 12.64 -10.75
CA GLU A 175 -11.18 13.24 -11.98
C GLU A 175 -9.82 12.63 -12.38
N LEU A 176 -8.88 12.52 -11.45
CA LEU A 176 -7.58 11.88 -11.69
C LEU A 176 -7.74 10.44 -12.17
N ALA A 177 -8.57 9.63 -11.51
CA ALA A 177 -8.81 8.24 -11.89
C ALA A 177 -9.45 8.08 -13.28
N THR A 178 -10.30 9.05 -13.70
CA THR A 178 -10.92 9.04 -15.02
C THR A 178 -10.06 9.69 -16.11
N GLN A 179 -9.22 10.65 -15.75
CA GLN A 179 -8.33 11.32 -16.71
C GLN A 179 -7.04 10.54 -16.98
N TYR A 180 -6.65 9.65 -16.06
CA TYR A 180 -5.36 8.92 -16.13
C TYR A 180 -5.55 7.43 -15.90
N GLY A 181 -4.57 6.75 -15.33
CA GLY A 181 -4.57 5.32 -15.07
C GLY A 181 -5.10 4.96 -13.70
N TRP A 182 -5.92 3.95 -13.63
CA TRP A 182 -6.44 3.32 -12.43
C TRP A 182 -6.03 1.85 -12.36
N ALA A 183 -5.61 1.37 -11.19
CA ALA A 183 -5.35 -0.05 -10.94
C ALA A 183 -6.56 -0.70 -10.25
N ASN A 184 -7.08 -1.78 -10.85
CA ASN A 184 -8.13 -2.57 -10.21
C ASN A 184 -7.60 -3.48 -9.09
N TYR A 185 -6.30 -3.79 -9.10
CA TYR A 185 -5.67 -4.74 -8.22
C TYR A 185 -4.34 -4.18 -7.72
N MET A 186 -4.40 -3.17 -6.84
CA MET A 186 -3.28 -2.69 -6.05
C MET A 186 -3.47 -3.14 -4.61
N PHE A 187 -2.48 -3.82 -4.05
CA PHE A 187 -2.52 -4.36 -2.71
C PHE A 187 -1.42 -3.73 -1.86
N GLN A 188 -1.72 -3.41 -0.60
CA GLN A 188 -0.64 -3.15 0.35
C GLN A 188 0.22 -4.42 0.49
N THR A 189 1.51 -4.28 0.73
CA THR A 189 2.42 -5.45 0.76
C THR A 189 2.44 -6.15 2.11
N ASN A 190 1.97 -5.50 3.16
CA ASN A 190 1.88 -6.00 4.53
C ASN A 190 0.42 -6.27 4.93
N GLN A 191 0.22 -6.86 6.11
CA GLN A 191 -1.09 -7.20 6.68
C GLN A 191 -1.33 -6.45 8.00
N GLY A 192 -0.84 -5.22 8.12
CA GLY A 192 -0.90 -4.45 9.34
C GLY A 192 -0.99 -2.95 9.06
N PRO A 193 -0.85 -2.14 10.11
CA PRO A 193 -1.08 -0.70 10.07
C PRO A 193 0.07 0.08 9.44
N SER A 194 0.02 1.41 9.60
CA SER A 194 0.86 2.37 8.88
C SER A 194 2.36 2.21 9.11
N PHE A 195 2.85 1.91 10.33
CA PHE A 195 4.30 1.80 10.53
C PHE A 195 4.94 0.72 9.65
N PRO A 196 4.49 -0.55 9.67
CA PRO A 196 5.03 -1.54 8.74
C PRO A 196 4.74 -1.21 7.28
N ALA A 197 3.59 -0.62 6.95
CA ALA A 197 3.27 -0.23 5.58
C ALA A 197 4.30 0.76 5.02
N HIS A 198 4.64 1.80 5.77
CA HIS A 198 5.66 2.77 5.37
C HIS A 198 7.06 2.15 5.22
N GLN A 199 7.40 1.13 6.01
CA GLN A 199 8.66 0.39 5.80
C GLN A 199 8.64 -0.36 4.45
N PHE A 200 7.53 -1.01 4.08
CA PHE A 200 7.39 -1.64 2.76
C PHE A 200 7.44 -0.65 1.60
N ILE A 201 6.84 0.53 1.77
CA ILE A 201 6.83 1.61 0.77
C ILE A 201 8.24 2.10 0.41
N PHE A 202 9.15 2.11 1.37
CA PHE A 202 10.49 2.68 1.23
C PHE A 202 11.58 1.61 1.14
N GLY A 203 11.54 0.61 2.01
CA GLY A 203 12.52 -0.46 2.09
C GLY A 203 12.12 -1.75 1.38
N GLY A 204 10.84 -1.91 1.05
CA GLY A 204 10.30 -3.15 0.48
C GLY A 204 10.11 -4.26 1.50
N THR A 205 10.36 -3.99 2.77
CA THR A 205 10.15 -4.91 3.90
C THR A 205 9.99 -4.15 5.21
N SER A 206 9.24 -4.71 6.15
CA SER A 206 9.21 -4.29 7.56
C SER A 206 10.02 -5.21 8.48
N ALA A 207 10.85 -6.10 7.91
CA ALA A 207 11.73 -6.96 8.68
C ALA A 207 12.82 -6.14 9.39
N PRO A 208 13.21 -6.49 10.63
CA PRO A 208 14.28 -5.81 11.34
C PRO A 208 15.64 -5.88 10.62
N SER A 209 15.89 -6.95 9.89
CA SER A 209 17.10 -7.18 9.10
C SER A 209 16.82 -8.00 7.84
N ALA A 210 17.80 -8.12 6.95
CA ALA A 210 17.69 -8.97 5.77
C ALA A 210 17.58 -10.48 6.13
N ASP A 211 18.23 -10.91 7.22
CA ASP A 211 18.13 -12.27 7.70
C ASP A 211 16.74 -12.57 8.29
N ASP A 212 16.15 -11.59 8.98
CA ASP A 212 14.78 -11.69 9.48
C ASP A 212 13.77 -11.77 8.32
N ASP A 213 13.94 -10.97 7.27
CA ASP A 213 13.11 -11.05 6.06
C ASP A 213 13.17 -12.45 5.44
N ALA A 214 14.39 -13.00 5.29
CA ALA A 214 14.58 -14.35 4.76
C ALA A 214 13.99 -15.44 5.68
N ALA A 215 13.88 -15.17 6.98
CA ALA A 215 13.24 -16.05 7.95
C ALA A 215 11.72 -15.87 8.04
N GLY A 216 11.14 -14.88 7.35
CA GLY A 216 9.72 -14.56 7.41
C GLY A 216 9.29 -13.85 8.70
N ILE A 217 10.18 -13.03 9.26
CA ILE A 217 9.97 -12.25 10.49
C ILE A 217 9.82 -10.78 10.14
N PHE A 218 8.67 -10.18 10.46
CA PHE A 218 8.33 -8.81 10.10
C PHE A 218 7.78 -8.04 11.29
N ALA A 219 8.03 -6.72 11.35
CA ALA A 219 7.24 -5.84 12.18
C ALA A 219 5.81 -5.79 11.62
N ALA A 220 4.83 -6.05 12.49
CA ALA A 220 3.44 -6.25 12.08
C ALA A 220 2.49 -5.15 12.57
N GLU A 221 2.92 -4.34 13.54
CA GLU A 221 2.06 -3.40 14.27
C GLU A 221 2.69 -2.00 14.34
N ASN A 222 1.90 -1.02 14.74
CA ASN A 222 2.38 0.28 15.18
C ASN A 222 3.15 0.17 16.50
N MET A 223 3.82 1.27 16.92
CA MET A 223 4.58 1.29 18.15
C MET A 223 3.69 1.06 19.38
N SER A 224 4.24 0.33 20.33
CA SER A 224 3.65 0.09 21.65
C SER A 224 4.64 0.39 22.76
N GLY A 225 4.18 0.34 24.02
CA GLY A 225 5.02 0.59 25.19
C GLY A 225 5.08 2.07 25.57
N THR A 226 6.27 2.65 25.60
CA THR A 226 6.45 4.07 26.01
C THR A 226 5.98 4.99 24.86
N PRO A 227 4.96 5.86 25.07
CA PRO A 227 4.53 6.81 24.07
C PRO A 227 5.65 7.82 23.72
N GLY A 228 5.81 8.10 22.43
CA GLY A 228 6.85 9.01 21.97
C GLY A 228 7.11 8.92 20.48
N PRO A 229 8.27 9.40 20.01
CA PRO A 229 8.65 9.30 18.61
C PRO A 229 8.85 7.85 18.17
N ALA A 230 8.60 7.58 16.89
CA ALA A 230 8.83 6.30 16.25
C ALA A 230 10.28 6.14 15.74
N GLY A 231 10.62 4.92 15.35
CA GLY A 231 11.89 4.61 14.71
C GLY A 231 13.08 4.58 15.64
N CYS A 232 14.28 4.81 15.12
CA CYS A 232 15.54 4.77 15.86
C CYS A 232 15.68 5.85 16.94
N ILE A 233 14.77 6.82 16.99
CA ILE A 233 14.70 7.85 18.01
C ILE A 233 13.61 7.61 19.06
N ALA A 234 13.03 6.42 19.05
CA ALA A 234 12.02 6.04 20.04
C ALA A 234 12.56 6.05 21.48
N LEU A 235 11.68 6.25 22.45
CA LEU A 235 12.05 6.24 23.86
C LEU A 235 12.35 4.82 24.35
N LEU A 236 13.09 4.71 25.43
CA LEU A 236 13.33 3.43 26.10
C LEU A 236 12.01 2.79 26.51
N GLY A 237 11.80 1.52 26.15
CA GLY A 237 10.57 0.77 26.41
C GLY A 237 9.51 0.90 25.31
N THR A 238 9.80 1.62 24.22
CA THR A 238 9.03 1.53 22.99
C THR A 238 9.44 0.28 22.22
N PHE A 239 8.48 -0.43 21.67
CA PHE A 239 8.70 -1.63 20.84
C PHE A 239 7.66 -1.74 19.72
N VAL A 240 7.95 -2.57 18.76
CA VAL A 240 7.02 -3.03 17.73
C VAL A 240 6.87 -4.55 17.84
N ARG A 241 5.64 -5.05 17.68
CA ARG A 241 5.38 -6.49 17.68
C ARG A 241 5.77 -7.10 16.34
N LEU A 242 6.26 -8.34 16.43
CA LEU A 242 6.68 -9.12 15.27
C LEU A 242 5.66 -10.19 14.93
N VAL A 243 5.52 -10.47 13.64
CA VAL A 243 4.92 -11.69 13.11
C VAL A 243 6.03 -12.60 12.60
N THR A 244 5.86 -13.90 12.83
CA THR A 244 6.76 -14.97 12.39
C THR A 244 5.96 -16.01 11.63
N PRO A 245 6.58 -17.00 10.96
CA PRO A 245 5.84 -18.12 10.33
C PRO A 245 4.96 -18.93 11.27
N SER A 246 5.12 -18.78 12.59
CA SER A 246 4.26 -19.40 13.62
C SER A 246 3.18 -18.49 14.17
N GLY A 247 3.03 -17.28 13.65
CA GLY A 247 2.10 -16.25 14.11
C GLY A 247 2.79 -15.10 14.84
N GLU A 248 2.01 -14.21 15.44
CA GLU A 248 2.52 -13.07 16.20
C GLU A 248 3.35 -13.56 17.41
N SER A 249 4.60 -13.16 17.46
CA SER A 249 5.53 -13.56 18.52
C SER A 249 6.76 -12.67 18.57
N GLY A 250 7.04 -12.13 19.75
CA GLY A 250 8.21 -11.28 19.99
C GLY A 250 7.95 -9.79 19.80
N GLU A 251 8.90 -9.03 20.30
CA GLU A 251 8.91 -7.57 20.30
C GLU A 251 10.34 -7.09 20.03
N ILE A 252 10.49 -6.00 19.29
CA ILE A 252 11.78 -5.41 19.00
C ILE A 252 11.72 -3.88 19.11
N TYR A 253 12.84 -3.26 19.47
CA TYR A 253 12.99 -1.80 19.36
C TYR A 253 12.89 -1.39 17.89
N PRO A 254 12.14 -0.34 17.54
CA PRO A 254 11.77 -0.02 16.14
C PRO A 254 12.91 0.64 15.34
N CYS A 255 14.11 0.08 15.37
CA CYS A 255 15.27 0.55 14.62
C CYS A 255 15.87 -0.61 13.85
N PHE A 256 15.71 -0.59 12.55
CA PHE A 256 15.99 -1.69 11.64
C PHE A 256 17.26 -1.42 10.82
N GLU A 257 17.89 -2.49 10.33
CA GLU A 257 19.07 -2.35 9.48
C GLU A 257 18.99 -3.34 8.30
N HIS A 258 18.69 -2.79 7.16
CA HIS A 258 18.67 -3.51 5.89
C HIS A 258 18.78 -2.55 4.72
N GLN A 259 19.11 -3.05 3.53
CA GLN A 259 19.15 -2.26 2.30
C GLN A 259 17.75 -1.70 1.97
N THR A 260 17.73 -0.46 1.50
CA THR A 260 16.52 0.24 1.02
C THR A 260 16.72 0.72 -0.42
N ILE A 261 15.65 1.22 -1.03
CA ILE A 261 15.75 1.82 -2.37
C ILE A 261 16.68 3.03 -2.38
N SER A 262 16.81 3.78 -1.26
CA SER A 262 17.69 4.95 -1.20
C SER A 262 19.16 4.59 -1.36
N ASP A 263 19.58 3.41 -0.90
CA ASP A 263 20.95 2.93 -1.11
C ASP A 263 21.25 2.69 -2.59
N LEU A 264 20.28 2.13 -3.31
CA LEU A 264 20.42 1.96 -4.76
C LEU A 264 20.48 3.30 -5.49
N LEU A 265 19.62 4.24 -5.09
CA LEU A 265 19.60 5.58 -5.65
C LEU A 265 20.93 6.32 -5.42
N ASN A 266 21.44 6.29 -4.18
CA ASN A 266 22.75 6.88 -3.83
C ASN A 266 23.90 6.28 -4.63
N ASN A 267 23.93 4.95 -4.74
CA ASN A 267 24.99 4.23 -5.49
C ASN A 267 24.98 4.56 -6.99
N HIS A 268 23.85 5.00 -7.54
CA HIS A 268 23.72 5.39 -8.95
C HIS A 268 23.67 6.91 -9.17
N GLY A 269 23.89 7.71 -8.11
CA GLY A 269 23.88 9.17 -8.19
C GLY A 269 22.51 9.75 -8.54
N VAL A 270 21.42 9.04 -8.22
CA VAL A 270 20.04 9.47 -8.42
C VAL A 270 19.58 10.24 -7.19
N SER A 271 19.21 11.50 -7.36
CA SER A 271 18.73 12.33 -6.24
C SER A 271 17.36 11.85 -5.74
N TRP A 272 17.19 11.83 -4.43
CA TRP A 272 15.92 11.47 -3.81
C TRP A 272 15.55 12.39 -2.65
N LYS A 273 14.26 12.48 -2.35
CA LYS A 273 13.76 13.24 -1.21
C LYS A 273 12.51 12.61 -0.62
N TYR A 274 12.43 12.61 0.71
CA TYR A 274 11.31 12.10 1.48
C TYR A 274 10.68 13.24 2.27
N TYR A 275 9.52 13.73 1.82
CA TYR A 275 8.77 14.81 2.47
C TYR A 275 7.79 14.18 3.45
N THR A 276 7.85 14.57 4.73
CA THR A 276 7.11 13.92 5.81
C THR A 276 6.74 14.87 6.93
N PRO A 277 5.66 14.60 7.73
CA PRO A 277 5.18 15.55 8.72
C PRO A 277 6.06 15.69 9.98
N GLY A 278 6.99 14.76 10.25
CA GLY A 278 7.81 14.86 11.45
C GLY A 278 8.81 13.73 11.62
N ALA A 279 9.92 14.02 12.30
CA ALA A 279 11.01 13.08 12.51
C ALA A 279 10.59 11.80 13.27
N GLY A 280 9.67 11.93 14.22
CA GLY A 280 9.18 10.82 15.04
C GLY A 280 7.83 10.27 14.61
N SER A 281 7.35 10.59 13.41
CA SER A 281 6.10 10.05 12.88
C SER A 281 6.29 8.58 12.46
N ILE A 282 5.29 7.74 12.70
CA ILE A 282 5.22 6.37 12.17
C ILE A 282 5.17 6.35 10.64
N TRP A 283 4.74 7.45 10.02
CA TRP A 283 4.70 7.63 8.57
C TRP A 283 6.06 8.02 7.97
N THR A 284 7.10 8.15 8.79
CA THR A 284 8.45 8.54 8.35
C THR A 284 9.36 7.32 8.24
N ALA A 285 9.25 6.53 7.19
CA ALA A 285 10.03 5.29 7.05
C ALA A 285 11.54 5.46 7.29
N PRO A 286 12.21 6.50 6.78
CA PRO A 286 13.65 6.68 7.00
C PRO A 286 14.08 6.78 8.47
N ASN A 287 13.18 7.14 9.41
CA ASN A 287 13.52 7.24 10.83
C ASN A 287 13.79 5.87 11.48
N ALA A 288 13.25 4.80 10.91
CA ALA A 288 13.39 3.45 11.41
C ALA A 288 14.59 2.69 10.81
N ILE A 289 15.29 3.27 9.84
CA ILE A 289 16.46 2.66 9.21
C ILE A 289 17.74 3.25 9.83
N GLN A 290 18.51 2.40 10.49
CA GLN A 290 19.61 2.83 11.35
C GLN A 290 20.68 3.64 10.60
N HIS A 291 21.13 3.18 9.44
CA HIS A 291 22.17 3.85 8.64
C HIS A 291 21.68 5.18 8.02
N ILE A 292 20.37 5.37 7.86
CA ILE A 292 19.80 6.64 7.38
C ILE A 292 19.61 7.60 8.55
N CYS A 293 18.97 7.15 9.62
CA CYS A 293 18.71 7.97 10.81
C CYS A 293 20.00 8.34 11.53
N VAL A 294 20.91 7.38 11.79
CA VAL A 294 22.12 7.55 12.62
C VAL A 294 21.80 8.32 13.90
N PRO A 295 21.07 7.71 14.86
CA PRO A 295 20.61 8.41 16.04
C PRO A 295 21.78 8.84 16.91
N ASP A 296 21.72 10.05 17.48
CA ASP A 296 22.75 10.62 18.36
C ASP A 296 22.72 10.05 19.78
N ALA A 297 21.72 9.22 20.11
CA ALA A 297 21.61 8.49 21.36
C ALA A 297 20.95 7.11 21.10
N PRO A 298 21.19 6.10 21.95
CA PRO A 298 20.60 4.76 21.79
C PRO A 298 19.07 4.75 21.87
N THR A 299 18.47 5.71 22.57
CA THR A 299 17.02 5.89 22.70
C THR A 299 16.72 7.38 22.92
N GLY A 300 15.59 7.87 22.40
CA GLY A 300 15.13 9.25 22.61
C GLY A 300 16.02 10.33 21.98
N GLY A 301 16.89 9.94 21.05
CA GLY A 301 17.80 10.85 20.37
C GLY A 301 17.17 11.61 19.20
N LYS A 302 18.04 12.05 18.28
CA LYS A 302 17.67 12.69 17.02
C LYS A 302 18.40 12.00 15.88
N CYS A 303 17.76 11.89 14.74
CA CYS A 303 18.42 11.44 13.52
C CYS A 303 19.40 12.52 13.01
N GLY A 304 20.64 12.10 12.67
CA GLY A 304 21.72 12.98 12.22
C GLY A 304 22.52 12.43 11.06
N GLY A 305 22.08 11.33 10.45
CA GLY A 305 22.74 10.72 9.29
C GLY A 305 22.81 11.68 8.09
N TRP A 306 23.77 11.43 7.21
CA TRP A 306 23.94 12.28 6.02
C TRP A 306 22.69 12.27 5.14
N ASP A 307 22.13 11.09 4.87
CA ASP A 307 20.90 10.94 4.10
C ASP A 307 19.71 11.60 4.79
N TRP A 308 19.61 11.45 6.09
CA TRP A 308 18.58 12.11 6.86
C TRP A 308 18.62 13.64 6.72
N VAL A 309 19.79 14.24 6.92
CA VAL A 309 19.94 15.70 6.90
C VAL A 309 19.72 16.28 5.49
N ASN A 310 20.11 15.56 4.44
CA ASN A 310 20.08 16.08 3.07
C ASN A 310 18.81 15.68 2.30
N ASN A 311 18.19 14.55 2.62
CA ASN A 311 17.15 13.97 1.80
C ASN A 311 15.79 13.85 2.51
N VAL A 312 15.70 14.03 3.84
CA VAL A 312 14.44 14.01 4.57
C VAL A 312 13.99 15.43 4.92
N ASP A 313 12.84 15.83 4.39
CA ASP A 313 12.24 17.15 4.62
C ASP A 313 11.00 17.00 5.53
N LEU A 314 11.04 17.61 6.73
CA LEU A 314 10.00 17.51 7.74
C LEU A 314 8.82 18.47 7.51
N LYS A 315 8.71 19.03 6.31
CA LYS A 315 7.60 19.90 5.88
C LYS A 315 7.08 19.44 4.52
N PRO A 316 6.03 18.60 4.45
CA PRO A 316 5.54 18.06 3.19
C PRO A 316 5.28 19.12 2.12
N ALA A 317 4.79 20.30 2.50
CA ALA A 317 4.49 21.38 1.58
C ALA A 317 5.73 21.92 0.83
N ASN A 318 6.95 21.64 1.29
CA ASN A 318 8.17 22.03 0.58
C ASN A 318 8.31 21.38 -0.79
N VAL A 319 7.65 20.25 -1.05
CA VAL A 319 7.57 19.66 -2.40
C VAL A 319 7.05 20.68 -3.42
N LEU A 320 6.06 21.49 -3.05
CA LEU A 320 5.51 22.54 -3.92
C LEU A 320 6.51 23.67 -4.18
N ASN A 321 7.38 23.96 -3.20
CA ASN A 321 8.46 24.93 -3.38
C ASN A 321 9.55 24.38 -4.29
N ASP A 322 9.96 23.12 -4.08
CA ASP A 322 10.98 22.47 -4.91
C ASP A 322 10.51 22.33 -6.37
N ILE A 323 9.22 22.02 -6.61
CA ILE A 323 8.67 22.05 -7.98
C ILE A 323 8.80 23.43 -8.60
N SER A 324 8.38 24.50 -7.89
CA SER A 324 8.41 25.85 -8.45
C SER A 324 9.82 26.42 -8.63
N ALA A 325 10.79 25.91 -7.86
CA ALA A 325 12.21 26.30 -7.94
C ALA A 325 13.04 25.47 -8.92
N CYS A 326 12.45 24.56 -9.68
CA CYS A 326 13.14 23.57 -10.52
C CYS A 326 14.12 22.68 -9.73
N ASN A 327 13.79 22.37 -8.50
CA ASN A 327 14.62 21.59 -7.57
C ASN A 327 13.96 20.26 -7.15
N LEU A 328 12.97 19.78 -7.91
CA LEU A 328 12.33 18.50 -7.65
C LEU A 328 13.35 17.36 -7.80
N ALA A 329 13.50 16.54 -6.76
CA ALA A 329 14.38 15.38 -6.80
C ALA A 329 13.92 14.37 -7.86
N GLN A 330 14.85 13.54 -8.35
CA GLN A 330 14.53 12.51 -9.35
C GLN A 330 13.56 11.48 -8.79
N VAL A 331 13.66 11.15 -7.50
CA VAL A 331 12.66 10.33 -6.81
C VAL A 331 12.16 11.08 -5.57
N SER A 332 10.85 11.24 -5.42
CA SER A 332 10.23 11.95 -4.30
C SER A 332 9.12 11.12 -3.69
N TRP A 333 9.20 10.88 -2.39
CA TRP A 333 8.07 10.38 -1.59
C TRP A 333 7.43 11.56 -0.88
N VAL A 334 6.11 11.66 -0.97
CA VAL A 334 5.36 12.76 -0.37
C VAL A 334 4.29 12.21 0.55
N ILE A 335 4.53 12.38 1.85
CA ILE A 335 3.65 11.94 2.92
C ILE A 335 2.96 13.17 3.50
N PRO A 336 1.62 13.23 3.61
CA PRO A 336 0.90 14.40 4.08
C PRO A 336 1.05 14.63 5.59
N ILE A 337 0.63 15.80 6.06
CA ILE A 337 0.24 15.98 7.47
C ILE A 337 -1.13 15.36 7.69
N GLY A 338 -1.50 15.05 8.94
CA GLY A 338 -2.78 14.40 9.29
C GLY A 338 -4.00 15.09 8.68
N GLN A 339 -4.08 16.42 8.72
CA GLN A 339 -5.21 17.17 8.14
C GLN A 339 -5.30 17.12 6.60
N ASN A 340 -4.23 16.74 5.93
CA ASN A 340 -4.13 16.62 4.46
C ASN A 340 -4.01 15.16 4.01
N SER A 341 -4.12 14.21 4.93
CA SER A 341 -4.31 12.78 4.67
C SER A 341 -5.80 12.47 4.55
N ASP A 342 -6.14 11.26 4.20
CA ASP A 342 -7.52 10.77 4.21
C ASP A 342 -7.82 9.95 5.49
N HIS A 343 -6.93 10.03 6.49
CA HIS A 343 -6.99 9.23 7.72
C HIS A 343 -8.34 9.41 8.42
N PRO A 344 -9.03 8.32 8.80
CA PRO A 344 -10.26 8.38 9.58
C PRO A 344 -9.99 8.86 11.01
N GLY A 345 -11.05 9.08 11.80
CA GLY A 345 -10.92 9.52 13.19
C GLY A 345 -10.65 11.02 13.37
N ASN A 346 -10.27 11.73 12.32
CA ASN A 346 -10.00 13.16 12.35
C ASN A 346 -11.07 13.95 11.54
N PRO A 347 -11.97 14.70 12.20
CA PRO A 347 -12.99 15.50 11.50
C PRO A 347 -12.39 16.65 10.67
N ASN A 348 -11.11 16.99 10.86
CA ASN A 348 -10.40 18.00 10.09
C ASN A 348 -9.70 17.43 8.84
N THR A 349 -9.78 16.13 8.63
CA THR A 349 -9.24 15.43 7.43
C THR A 349 -10.15 15.75 6.23
N VAL A 350 -9.90 16.85 5.58
CA VAL A 350 -10.66 17.31 4.40
C VAL A 350 -9.76 17.79 3.27
N GLY A 351 -8.46 17.81 3.51
CA GLY A 351 -7.47 18.35 2.57
C GLY A 351 -6.88 17.35 1.59
N GLY A 352 -7.02 16.03 1.81
CA GLY A 352 -6.35 14.98 1.03
C GLY A 352 -6.53 15.10 -0.49
N PRO A 353 -7.77 15.13 -1.02
CA PRO A 353 -7.99 15.25 -2.45
C PRO A 353 -7.41 16.55 -3.04
N SER A 354 -7.55 17.68 -2.32
CA SER A 354 -6.99 18.97 -2.74
C SER A 354 -5.47 19.00 -2.66
N TRP A 355 -4.87 18.36 -1.64
CA TRP A 355 -3.42 18.23 -1.48
C TRP A 355 -2.79 17.49 -2.66
N VAL A 356 -3.35 16.33 -3.01
CA VAL A 356 -2.89 15.56 -4.17
C VAL A 356 -3.05 16.36 -5.46
N ALA A 357 -4.21 16.99 -5.66
CA ALA A 357 -4.45 17.84 -6.82
C ALA A 357 -3.47 19.02 -6.89
N ALA A 358 -3.11 19.63 -5.77
CA ALA A 358 -2.16 20.74 -5.73
C ALA A 358 -0.77 20.31 -6.23
N ILE A 359 -0.28 19.14 -5.84
CA ILE A 359 1.02 18.61 -6.30
C ILE A 359 0.95 18.25 -7.79
N VAL A 360 -0.09 17.53 -8.21
CA VAL A 360 -0.30 17.15 -9.61
C VAL A 360 -0.39 18.38 -10.49
N ASN A 361 -1.15 19.40 -10.08
CA ASN A 361 -1.28 20.67 -10.80
C ASN A 361 0.03 21.46 -10.84
N ALA A 362 0.81 21.46 -9.77
CA ALA A 362 2.10 22.13 -9.73
C ALA A 362 3.06 21.53 -10.76
N ILE A 363 3.10 20.21 -10.90
CA ILE A 363 3.91 19.51 -11.90
C ILE A 363 3.32 19.69 -13.30
N GLY A 364 2.00 19.56 -13.43
CA GLY A 364 1.32 19.56 -14.72
C GLY A 364 1.26 20.91 -15.41
N ASN A 365 1.12 21.99 -14.64
CA ASN A 365 1.07 23.36 -15.13
C ASN A 365 2.44 24.04 -15.19
N ASP A 366 3.50 23.36 -14.74
CA ASP A 366 4.85 23.92 -14.82
C ASP A 366 5.30 24.07 -16.26
N THR A 367 5.61 25.31 -16.63
CA THR A 367 6.15 25.68 -17.96
C THR A 367 7.61 26.08 -17.92
N THR A 368 8.20 26.20 -16.74
CA THR A 368 9.55 26.69 -16.52
C THR A 368 10.55 25.53 -16.49
N CYS A 369 10.26 24.51 -15.74
CA CYS A 369 11.15 23.36 -15.50
C CYS A 369 10.85 22.19 -16.45
N GLY A 370 9.66 22.18 -17.05
CA GLY A 370 9.24 21.18 -18.03
C GLY A 370 8.93 19.82 -17.44
N TYR A 371 8.51 19.77 -16.18
CA TYR A 371 8.29 18.52 -15.45
C TYR A 371 7.21 17.62 -16.05
N TRP A 372 6.13 18.19 -16.63
CA TRP A 372 5.01 17.39 -17.11
C TRP A 372 5.42 16.31 -18.11
N SER A 373 6.33 16.62 -19.01
CA SER A 373 6.75 15.71 -20.09
C SER A 373 7.72 14.62 -19.66
N ASN A 374 8.22 14.65 -18.42
CA ASN A 374 9.25 13.74 -17.94
C ASN A 374 9.03 13.21 -16.50
N THR A 375 7.82 13.38 -15.97
CA THR A 375 7.47 12.93 -14.61
C THR A 375 6.38 11.86 -14.65
N ALA A 376 6.57 10.80 -13.88
CA ALA A 376 5.53 9.86 -13.47
C ALA A 376 5.10 10.18 -12.04
N ILE A 377 3.79 10.34 -11.81
CA ILE A 377 3.21 10.57 -10.48
C ILE A 377 2.37 9.35 -10.13
N LEU A 378 2.67 8.74 -9.00
CA LEU A 378 2.00 7.57 -8.46
C LEU A 378 1.29 7.99 -7.17
N ILE A 379 -0.04 7.82 -7.11
CA ILE A 379 -0.86 8.21 -5.97
C ILE A 379 -1.45 6.94 -5.40
N THR A 380 -1.13 6.62 -4.15
CA THR A 380 -1.62 5.41 -3.48
C THR A 380 -1.82 5.67 -1.99
N TRP A 381 -2.40 4.71 -1.28
CA TRP A 381 -2.64 4.73 0.16
C TRP A 381 -1.74 3.69 0.82
N ASP A 382 -1.39 3.92 2.07
CA ASP A 382 -0.47 3.07 2.82
C ASP A 382 -1.13 1.74 3.24
N ASP A 383 -2.33 1.81 3.82
CA ASP A 383 -3.09 0.64 4.22
C ASP A 383 -4.63 0.82 4.05
N TRP A 384 -5.40 -0.22 4.41
CA TRP A 384 -6.86 -0.26 4.21
C TRP A 384 -7.67 0.46 5.29
N GLY A 385 -7.07 0.79 6.45
CA GLY A 385 -7.71 1.52 7.55
C GLY A 385 -8.90 0.81 8.20
N GLY A 386 -8.93 -0.51 8.22
CA GLY A 386 -10.07 -1.27 8.76
C GLY A 386 -11.33 -1.24 7.89
N TRP A 387 -11.33 -0.53 6.75
CA TRP A 387 -12.47 -0.44 5.85
C TRP A 387 -12.65 -1.71 5.02
N TYR A 388 -13.90 -2.05 4.78
CA TYR A 388 -14.24 -3.19 3.93
C TYR A 388 -13.64 -3.05 2.52
N ASP A 389 -13.15 -4.16 1.99
CA ASP A 389 -12.88 -4.40 0.57
C ASP A 389 -13.37 -5.80 0.20
N HIS A 390 -13.95 -5.93 -0.99
CA HIS A 390 -14.52 -7.22 -1.43
C HIS A 390 -13.51 -8.16 -2.06
N GLU A 391 -12.35 -7.63 -2.50
CA GLU A 391 -11.33 -8.41 -3.21
C GLU A 391 -10.32 -9.00 -2.23
N PRO A 392 -10.18 -10.33 -2.12
CA PRO A 392 -9.20 -10.93 -1.23
C PRO A 392 -7.77 -10.66 -1.73
N PRO A 393 -6.80 -10.48 -0.81
CA PRO A 393 -5.40 -10.37 -1.19
C PRO A 393 -4.89 -11.65 -1.86
N PRO A 394 -3.96 -11.54 -2.83
CA PRO A 394 -3.34 -12.71 -3.44
C PRO A 394 -2.44 -13.44 -2.44
N ILE A 395 -2.30 -14.76 -2.63
CA ILE A 395 -1.36 -15.59 -1.88
C ILE A 395 -0.20 -15.94 -2.79
N LEU A 396 1.04 -15.60 -2.39
CA LEU A 396 2.24 -15.97 -3.13
C LEU A 396 2.71 -17.37 -2.73
N ASN A 397 2.60 -18.30 -3.66
CA ASN A 397 3.18 -19.63 -3.47
C ASN A 397 4.71 -19.57 -3.57
N GLY A 398 5.41 -20.15 -2.57
CA GLY A 398 6.87 -20.29 -2.55
C GLY A 398 7.64 -19.09 -1.98
N VAL A 399 6.95 -18.08 -1.47
CA VAL A 399 7.53 -17.01 -0.65
C VAL A 399 7.37 -17.39 0.81
N GLN A 400 8.41 -17.19 1.63
CA GLN A 400 8.35 -17.55 3.04
C GLN A 400 7.43 -16.61 3.83
N GLY A 401 6.65 -17.18 4.76
CA GLY A 401 5.77 -16.50 5.68
C GLY A 401 4.42 -16.14 5.08
N ASP A 402 3.41 -16.07 5.94
CA ASP A 402 2.02 -15.72 5.58
C ASP A 402 1.76 -14.21 5.60
N TYR A 403 2.75 -13.42 6.01
CA TYR A 403 2.67 -11.95 6.08
C TYR A 403 3.15 -11.33 4.76
N GLN A 404 2.30 -11.41 3.72
CA GLN A 404 2.71 -11.03 2.36
C GLN A 404 1.90 -9.88 1.78
N TYR A 405 0.61 -10.04 1.64
CA TYR A 405 -0.26 -9.00 1.08
C TYR A 405 -1.44 -8.75 1.99
N GLY A 406 -1.73 -7.47 2.19
CA GLY A 406 -2.94 -6.99 2.82
C GLY A 406 -4.02 -6.70 1.78
N PHE A 407 -5.06 -5.99 2.22
CA PHE A 407 -6.19 -5.63 1.36
C PHE A 407 -5.79 -4.61 0.30
N ARG A 408 -6.70 -4.37 -0.64
CA ARG A 408 -6.44 -3.38 -1.67
C ARG A 408 -6.42 -1.98 -1.10
N VAL A 409 -5.50 -1.22 -1.68
CA VAL A 409 -5.43 0.23 -1.59
C VAL A 409 -5.60 0.83 -3.00
N PRO A 410 -6.11 2.05 -3.16
CA PRO A 410 -6.21 2.65 -4.49
C PRO A 410 -4.83 2.94 -5.07
N LEU A 411 -4.71 2.87 -6.42
CA LEU A 411 -3.54 3.38 -7.15
C LEU A 411 -4.00 4.14 -8.39
N ILE A 412 -3.58 5.40 -8.48
CA ILE A 412 -3.77 6.26 -9.66
C ILE A 412 -2.40 6.59 -10.23
N VAL A 413 -2.20 6.37 -11.53
CA VAL A 413 -0.95 6.63 -12.25
C VAL A 413 -1.12 7.78 -13.22
N VAL A 414 -0.43 8.89 -12.95
CA VAL A 414 -0.57 10.15 -13.68
C VAL A 414 0.72 10.49 -14.42
N SER A 415 0.64 10.67 -15.71
CA SER A 415 1.75 11.19 -16.52
C SER A 415 1.25 11.70 -17.89
N ALA A 416 2.14 12.40 -18.61
CA ALA A 416 1.88 12.76 -20.00
C ALA A 416 1.73 11.56 -20.95
N PHE A 417 2.12 10.37 -20.51
CA PHE A 417 2.10 9.13 -21.31
C PHE A 417 1.05 8.12 -20.84
N THR A 418 0.28 8.43 -19.79
CA THR A 418 -0.82 7.60 -19.33
C THR A 418 -2.09 7.90 -20.13
N PRO A 419 -2.73 6.92 -20.80
CA PRO A 419 -3.95 7.14 -21.55
C PRO A 419 -5.12 7.58 -20.64
N ARG A 420 -6.07 8.31 -21.20
CA ARG A 420 -7.32 8.62 -20.50
C ARG A 420 -8.15 7.35 -20.26
N GLN A 421 -8.83 7.30 -19.12
CA GLN A 421 -9.72 6.20 -18.75
C GLN A 421 -9.04 4.83 -18.87
N TYR A 422 -7.75 4.79 -18.53
CA TYR A 422 -7.01 3.54 -18.59
C TYR A 422 -7.18 2.77 -17.29
N ILE A 423 -7.77 1.60 -17.39
CA ILE A 423 -7.93 0.69 -16.25
C ILE A 423 -6.97 -0.47 -16.45
N ASN A 424 -6.06 -0.64 -15.52
CA ASN A 424 -5.12 -1.75 -15.46
C ASN A 424 -5.69 -2.87 -14.60
N ASN A 425 -5.66 -4.10 -15.12
CA ASN A 425 -6.12 -5.31 -14.43
C ASN A 425 -4.96 -6.23 -14.03
N GLU A 426 -3.72 -5.76 -14.14
CA GLU A 426 -2.57 -6.49 -13.61
C GLU A 426 -2.49 -6.26 -12.09
N PRO A 427 -2.06 -7.25 -11.30
CA PRO A 427 -1.85 -7.06 -9.88
C PRO A 427 -0.60 -6.21 -9.64
N HIS A 428 -0.69 -5.33 -8.66
CA HIS A 428 0.37 -4.44 -8.21
C HIS A 428 0.43 -4.44 -6.68
N ASP A 429 1.58 -4.04 -6.16
CA ASP A 429 1.87 -3.84 -4.74
C ASP A 429 2.91 -2.72 -4.57
N PHE A 430 3.32 -2.41 -3.34
CA PHE A 430 4.36 -1.40 -3.11
C PHE A 430 5.70 -1.81 -3.74
N GLY A 431 6.02 -3.11 -3.76
CA GLY A 431 7.18 -3.63 -4.47
C GLY A 431 7.17 -3.33 -5.96
N SER A 432 5.99 -3.27 -6.58
CA SER A 432 5.83 -2.86 -7.98
C SER A 432 6.24 -1.40 -8.22
N ILE A 433 6.00 -0.51 -7.24
CA ILE A 433 6.45 0.89 -7.27
C ILE A 433 7.97 0.96 -7.16
N LEU A 434 8.57 0.24 -6.22
CA LEU A 434 10.02 0.19 -6.05
C LEU A 434 10.71 -0.36 -7.31
N ARG A 435 10.17 -1.42 -7.89
CA ARG A 435 10.67 -2.00 -9.14
C ARG A 435 10.53 -1.04 -10.33
N PHE A 436 9.44 -0.28 -10.40
CA PHE A 436 9.29 0.78 -11.40
C PHE A 436 10.40 1.83 -11.28
N ILE A 437 10.71 2.29 -10.05
CA ILE A 437 11.82 3.22 -9.80
C ILE A 437 13.16 2.62 -10.25
N GLN A 438 13.45 1.36 -9.87
CA GLN A 438 14.66 0.67 -10.29
C GLN A 438 14.81 0.66 -11.82
N ARG A 439 13.73 0.40 -12.55
CA ARG A 439 13.75 0.34 -14.02
C ARG A 439 13.85 1.72 -14.68
N VAL A 440 13.22 2.75 -14.11
CA VAL A 440 13.30 4.11 -14.64
C VAL A 440 14.74 4.65 -14.58
N PHE A 441 15.45 4.32 -13.50
CA PHE A 441 16.80 4.84 -13.25
C PHE A 441 17.91 3.81 -13.46
N ASP A 442 17.59 2.65 -14.04
CA ASP A 442 18.56 1.57 -14.32
C ASP A 442 19.41 1.17 -13.11
N LEU A 443 18.75 0.98 -11.96
CA LEU A 443 19.40 0.65 -10.69
C LEU A 443 19.80 -0.84 -10.57
N GLY A 444 19.61 -1.61 -11.62
CA GLY A 444 19.78 -3.08 -11.63
C GLY A 444 18.50 -3.80 -11.23
N GLU A 445 17.98 -4.66 -12.12
CA GLU A 445 16.81 -5.50 -11.83
C GLU A 445 17.21 -6.57 -10.81
N GLY A 446 16.41 -6.74 -9.75
CA GLY A 446 16.68 -7.67 -8.66
C GLY A 446 17.64 -7.11 -7.59
N SER A 447 18.09 -5.87 -7.69
CA SER A 447 19.05 -5.28 -6.74
C SER A 447 18.47 -5.05 -5.34
N LEU A 448 17.14 -4.96 -5.22
CA LEU A 448 16.45 -4.86 -3.93
C LEU A 448 15.87 -6.22 -3.49
N GLY A 449 16.64 -7.27 -3.63
CA GLY A 449 16.45 -8.68 -3.28
C GLY A 449 15.03 -9.10 -2.85
N PHE A 450 14.71 -8.93 -1.57
CA PHE A 450 13.44 -9.35 -0.99
C PHE A 450 12.21 -8.59 -1.56
N ALA A 451 12.33 -7.28 -1.83
CA ALA A 451 11.24 -6.51 -2.45
C ALA A 451 10.97 -6.99 -3.86
N ASP A 452 12.02 -7.22 -4.64
CA ASP A 452 11.91 -7.71 -6.01
C ASP A 452 11.36 -9.15 -6.07
N ALA A 453 11.69 -9.99 -5.09
CA ALA A 453 11.18 -11.35 -5.02
C ALA A 453 9.65 -11.40 -4.81
N ARG A 454 9.08 -10.43 -4.09
CA ARG A 454 7.64 -10.35 -3.78
C ARG A 454 6.83 -9.51 -4.75
N ALA A 455 7.46 -8.53 -5.42
CA ALA A 455 6.75 -7.59 -6.29
C ALA A 455 5.94 -8.30 -7.39
N THR A 456 4.66 -7.95 -7.51
CA THR A 456 3.73 -8.57 -8.47
C THR A 456 3.79 -7.94 -9.86
N GLY A 457 4.26 -6.70 -9.99
CA GLY A 457 4.29 -5.95 -11.25
C GLY A 457 5.45 -4.96 -11.34
N ASP A 458 5.42 -4.12 -12.37
CA ASP A 458 6.42 -3.07 -12.63
C ASP A 458 5.82 -1.76 -13.17
N LEU A 459 4.53 -1.61 -13.13
CA LEU A 459 3.74 -0.45 -13.60
C LEU A 459 3.90 -0.09 -15.08
N LYS A 460 4.73 -0.78 -15.85
CA LYS A 460 4.98 -0.46 -17.28
C LYS A 460 3.69 -0.42 -18.11
N GLY A 461 2.72 -1.26 -17.76
CA GLY A 461 1.43 -1.35 -18.45
C GLY A 461 0.63 -0.04 -18.49
N PHE A 462 0.91 0.90 -17.60
CA PHE A 462 0.22 2.19 -17.54
C PHE A 462 0.64 3.19 -18.62
N PHE A 463 1.79 3.00 -19.29
CA PHE A 463 2.38 4.00 -20.16
C PHE A 463 2.36 3.61 -21.63
N ARG A 464 2.23 4.62 -22.50
CA ARG A 464 2.27 4.50 -23.96
C ARG A 464 3.29 5.50 -24.50
N PHE A 465 4.55 5.06 -24.61
CA PHE A 465 5.66 5.90 -25.10
C PHE A 465 5.73 6.00 -26.63
N ASP A 466 4.96 5.16 -27.34
CA ASP A 466 4.77 5.23 -28.79
C ASP A 466 3.96 6.46 -29.23
N ARG A 467 3.37 7.17 -28.27
CA ARG A 467 2.65 8.42 -28.48
C ARG A 467 3.40 9.56 -27.81
N GLY A 468 3.32 10.74 -28.42
CA GLY A 468 3.87 11.95 -27.81
C GLY A 468 3.19 12.29 -26.48
N PRO A 469 3.83 13.14 -25.65
CA PRO A 469 3.26 13.58 -24.38
C PRO A 469 1.94 14.32 -24.60
N ARG A 470 0.91 13.95 -23.87
CA ARG A 470 -0.39 14.66 -23.89
C ARG A 470 -0.29 15.95 -23.08
N SER A 471 -1.06 16.96 -23.48
CA SER A 471 -1.20 18.17 -22.70
C SER A 471 -1.83 17.89 -21.36
N PHE A 472 -1.37 18.62 -20.33
CA PHE A 472 -1.97 18.57 -19.01
C PHE A 472 -3.34 19.26 -19.00
N GLN A 473 -4.23 18.76 -18.18
CA GLN A 473 -5.49 19.40 -17.82
C GLN A 473 -5.48 19.64 -16.32
N THR A 474 -5.65 20.88 -15.90
CA THR A 474 -5.70 21.25 -14.48
C THR A 474 -6.84 20.53 -13.79
N ILE A 475 -6.57 19.89 -12.67
CA ILE A 475 -7.55 19.23 -11.81
C ILE A 475 -8.16 20.30 -10.90
N MET A 476 -9.47 20.43 -10.94
CA MET A 476 -10.18 21.40 -10.09
C MET A 476 -10.22 20.88 -8.64
N ALA A 477 -9.84 21.74 -7.70
CA ALA A 477 -9.84 21.42 -6.27
C ALA A 477 -10.20 22.66 -5.44
N PRO A 478 -10.90 22.50 -4.30
CA PRO A 478 -11.25 23.62 -3.42
C PRO A 478 -10.05 24.38 -2.83
N LEU A 479 -8.93 23.66 -2.56
CA LEU A 479 -7.71 24.23 -2.01
C LEU A 479 -6.57 24.09 -3.03
N ASP A 480 -5.80 25.16 -3.21
CA ASP A 480 -4.71 25.23 -4.19
C ASP A 480 -3.32 25.11 -3.53
N ALA A 481 -2.26 25.14 -4.35
CA ALA A 481 -0.88 25.07 -3.88
C ALA A 481 -0.52 26.24 -2.93
N ASN A 482 -1.12 27.42 -3.07
CA ASN A 482 -0.83 28.54 -2.19
C ASN A 482 -1.40 28.32 -0.79
N PHE A 483 -2.57 27.71 -0.67
CA PHE A 483 -3.10 27.29 0.62
C PHE A 483 -2.09 26.41 1.35
N PHE A 484 -1.60 25.33 0.71
CA PHE A 484 -0.70 24.37 1.35
C PHE A 484 0.69 24.95 1.66
N ARG A 485 1.23 25.83 0.81
CA ARG A 485 2.50 26.53 1.09
C ARG A 485 2.42 27.41 2.33
N ASN A 486 1.27 27.98 2.59
CA ASN A 486 1.02 28.89 3.72
C ASN A 486 0.29 28.23 4.88
N ASP A 487 0.12 26.91 4.86
CA ASP A 487 -0.54 26.18 5.92
C ASP A 487 0.28 26.26 7.22
N THR A 488 -0.32 26.85 8.23
CA THR A 488 0.30 27.04 9.57
C THR A 488 -0.36 26.18 10.63
N ARG A 489 -1.27 25.28 10.24
CA ARG A 489 -1.88 24.35 11.19
C ARG A 489 -0.79 23.47 11.80
N THR A 490 -0.89 23.23 13.11
CA THR A 490 -0.06 22.21 13.74
C THR A 490 -0.42 20.86 13.14
N PRO A 491 0.55 20.07 12.65
CA PRO A 491 0.26 18.73 12.17
C PRO A 491 -0.41 17.90 13.26
N ASP A 492 -1.54 17.27 12.93
CA ASP A 492 -2.11 16.27 13.82
C ASP A 492 -1.15 15.09 13.93
N PRO A 493 -1.02 14.48 15.13
CA PRO A 493 -0.21 13.28 15.26
C PRO A 493 -0.76 12.18 14.33
N PRO A 494 0.10 11.32 13.79
CA PRO A 494 -0.36 10.12 13.12
C PRO A 494 -1.10 9.23 14.12
N ASP A 495 -1.91 8.34 13.60
CA ASP A 495 -2.54 7.30 14.35
C ASP A 495 -1.50 6.42 15.05
N ASN A 496 -1.88 5.89 16.21
CA ASN A 496 -1.06 4.96 17.00
C ASN A 496 -1.81 3.65 17.31
N ASP A 497 -2.87 3.33 16.52
CA ASP A 497 -3.65 2.12 16.70
C ASP A 497 -2.87 0.82 16.50
#